data_5f5215d90032b607772d6322c387da0d
#
_entry.id   5f5215d90032b607772d6322c387da0d
#
_cell.length_a   1.000
_cell.length_b   1.000
_cell.length_c   1.000
_cell.angle_alpha   90.00
_cell.angle_beta   90.00
_cell.angle_gamma   90.00
#
_symmetry.space_group_name_H-M   'P 1'
#
loop_
_entity.id
_entity.type
_entity.pdbx_description
1 polymer ?
#
loop_
_entity_poly.entity_id
_entity_poly.type
_entity_poly.pdbx_seq_one_letter_code
_entity_poly.pdbx_strand_id
1 'polypeptide(L)'
;MFEKVTQQVMKAETVSHIGKIENVVGMSMEASGGKSSIGDIVMIYNEEQNRQIPAEVVGFKGDRIQLMTYEDMGGITSGSFVRNTKHKLRVPVGDFLKGRIINALGEPIDDKGKFEAFKYYTVNSNYTNPLTRPPIRERLEFGIKAIDGLNTIGKGQRIGIFAGSGVGKSTLM
;
A
#
# COMPACT_ATOMS: atom_id res chain seq x y z
N MET A 1 28.83 -19.11 -6.83
CA MET A 1 27.44 -19.46 -7.18
C MET A 1 26.77 -20.21 -6.02
N PHE A 2 27.37 -21.23 -5.45
CA PHE A 2 26.82 -22.01 -4.33
C PHE A 2 26.55 -21.21 -3.06
N GLU A 3 27.41 -20.25 -2.68
CA GLU A 3 27.21 -19.42 -1.48
C GLU A 3 25.92 -18.60 -1.52
N LYS A 4 25.56 -18.04 -2.69
CA LYS A 4 24.28 -17.30 -2.85
C LYS A 4 23.07 -18.21 -2.67
N VAL A 5 23.14 -19.42 -3.22
CA VAL A 5 22.06 -20.40 -3.08
C VAL A 5 21.95 -20.89 -1.64
N THR A 6 23.06 -21.16 -0.98
CA THR A 6 23.09 -21.55 0.44
C THR A 6 22.51 -20.45 1.33
N GLN A 7 22.85 -19.18 1.08
CA GLN A 7 22.27 -18.05 1.82
C GLN A 7 20.77 -17.87 1.55
N GLN A 8 20.30 -18.14 0.34
CA GLN A 8 18.86 -18.10 0.03
C GLN A 8 18.11 -19.24 0.71
N VAL A 9 18.66 -20.44 0.73
CA VAL A 9 18.06 -21.59 1.44
C VAL A 9 18.05 -21.38 2.95
N MET A 10 19.11 -20.82 3.53
CA MET A 10 19.18 -20.50 4.97
C MET A 10 18.21 -19.37 5.37
N LYS A 11 17.82 -18.49 4.44
CA LYS A 11 16.83 -17.42 4.65
C LYS A 11 15.41 -17.84 4.28
N ALA A 12 15.23 -19.00 3.65
CA ALA A 12 13.92 -19.50 3.28
C ALA A 12 13.12 -19.83 4.54
N GLU A 13 11.98 -19.18 4.71
CA GLU A 13 11.05 -19.53 5.78
C GLU A 13 10.36 -20.86 5.45
N THR A 14 10.77 -21.90 6.15
CA THR A 14 10.24 -23.27 5.97
C THR A 14 8.94 -23.49 6.74
N VAL A 15 8.57 -22.58 7.66
CA VAL A 15 7.35 -22.66 8.48
C VAL A 15 6.56 -21.39 8.34
N SER A 16 5.33 -21.47 7.85
CA SER A 16 4.38 -20.37 7.87
C SER A 16 3.38 -20.58 9.02
N HIS A 17 3.22 -19.58 9.85
CA HIS A 17 2.16 -19.58 10.87
C HIS A 17 0.83 -19.21 10.20
N ILE A 18 -0.12 -20.11 10.24
CA ILE A 18 -1.47 -19.92 9.71
C ILE A 18 -2.40 -19.70 10.90
N GLY A 19 -3.12 -18.59 10.87
CA GLY A 19 -4.20 -18.31 11.80
C GLY A 19 -5.55 -18.72 11.20
N LYS A 20 -6.61 -18.60 12.02
CA LYS A 20 -7.99 -18.81 11.59
C LYS A 20 -8.89 -17.67 12.08
N ILE A 21 -9.81 -17.24 11.24
CA ILE A 21 -10.88 -16.32 11.63
C ILE A 21 -11.77 -17.05 12.63
N GLU A 22 -11.96 -16.47 13.80
CA GLU A 22 -12.83 -17.01 14.84
C GLU A 22 -14.14 -16.24 14.95
N ASN A 23 -14.08 -14.93 14.77
CA ASN A 23 -15.24 -14.07 14.91
C ASN A 23 -15.22 -12.94 13.89
N VAL A 24 -16.40 -12.56 13.41
CA VAL A 24 -16.60 -11.42 12.49
C VAL A 24 -17.70 -10.56 13.08
N VAL A 25 -17.38 -9.29 13.36
CA VAL A 25 -18.33 -8.33 13.94
C VAL A 25 -18.25 -7.02 13.14
N GLY A 26 -19.24 -6.75 12.33
CA GLY A 26 -19.25 -5.59 11.43
C GLY A 26 -18.07 -5.63 10.48
N MET A 27 -17.19 -4.61 10.50
CA MET A 27 -15.99 -4.51 9.66
C MET A 27 -14.73 -5.06 10.34
N SER A 28 -14.84 -5.58 11.57
CA SER A 28 -13.72 -6.10 12.35
C SER A 28 -13.79 -7.61 12.43
N MET A 29 -12.64 -8.26 12.33
CA MET A 29 -12.50 -9.70 12.50
C MET A 29 -11.51 -10.01 13.61
N GLU A 30 -11.76 -11.09 14.33
CA GLU A 30 -10.83 -11.64 15.29
C GLU A 30 -10.28 -12.96 14.74
N ALA A 31 -8.96 -13.09 14.72
CA ALA A 31 -8.31 -14.32 14.28
C ALA A 31 -7.36 -14.82 15.37
N SER A 32 -7.29 -16.15 15.50
CA SER A 32 -6.31 -16.82 16.34
C SER A 32 -5.09 -17.23 15.54
N GLY A 33 -3.96 -17.37 16.22
CA GLY A 33 -2.73 -17.87 15.65
C GLY A 33 -1.92 -16.83 14.87
N GLY A 34 -0.62 -17.05 14.85
CA GLY A 34 0.35 -16.25 14.12
C GLY A 34 0.94 -15.10 14.94
N LYS A 35 2.26 -14.94 14.81
CA LYS A 35 2.97 -13.76 15.30
C LYS A 35 2.75 -12.63 14.30
N SER A 36 2.06 -11.57 14.72
CA SER A 36 1.78 -10.40 13.90
C SER A 36 2.05 -9.13 14.70
N SER A 37 2.36 -8.06 14.02
CA SER A 37 2.51 -6.72 14.59
C SER A 37 1.40 -5.80 14.07
N ILE A 38 1.07 -4.76 14.83
CA ILE A 38 0.10 -3.75 14.36
C ILE A 38 0.61 -3.12 13.06
N GLY A 39 -0.27 -3.04 12.08
CA GLY A 39 0.01 -2.56 10.74
C GLY A 39 0.56 -3.62 9.78
N ASP A 40 0.75 -4.86 10.22
CA ASP A 40 1.09 -5.95 9.29
C ASP A 40 -0.10 -6.26 8.40
N ILE A 41 0.19 -6.56 7.13
CA ILE A 41 -0.80 -7.06 6.19
C ILE A 41 -0.87 -8.57 6.30
N VAL A 42 -2.08 -9.07 6.43
CA VAL A 42 -2.39 -10.49 6.39
C VAL A 42 -3.26 -10.79 5.17
N MET A 43 -3.15 -12.00 4.64
CA MET A 43 -4.02 -12.48 3.57
C MET A 43 -5.01 -13.47 4.15
N ILE A 44 -6.30 -13.20 3.97
CA ILE A 44 -7.41 -14.07 4.38
C ILE A 44 -7.81 -14.89 3.16
N TYR A 45 -7.83 -16.21 3.30
CA TYR A 45 -8.25 -17.11 2.24
C TYR A 45 -9.77 -17.26 2.26
N ASN A 46 -10.40 -16.83 1.19
CA ASN A 46 -11.80 -17.06 0.93
C ASN A 46 -11.93 -18.30 0.06
N GLU A 47 -12.39 -19.41 0.64
CA GLU A 47 -12.52 -20.70 -0.05
C GLU A 47 -13.63 -20.68 -1.11
N GLU A 48 -14.74 -19.98 -0.86
CA GLU A 48 -15.88 -19.91 -1.79
C GLU A 48 -15.51 -19.23 -3.10
N GLN A 49 -14.72 -18.16 -3.04
CA GLN A 49 -14.34 -17.37 -4.21
C GLN A 49 -12.92 -17.71 -4.72
N ASN A 50 -12.24 -18.66 -4.07
CA ASN A 50 -10.84 -19.01 -4.35
C ASN A 50 -9.93 -17.79 -4.51
N ARG A 51 -10.09 -16.80 -3.64
CA ARG A 51 -9.32 -15.55 -3.64
C ARG A 51 -8.71 -15.26 -2.27
N GLN A 52 -7.71 -14.39 -2.27
CA GLN A 52 -7.08 -13.87 -1.07
C GLN A 52 -7.55 -12.42 -0.86
N ILE A 53 -8.00 -12.12 0.35
CA ILE A 53 -8.46 -10.78 0.73
C ILE A 53 -7.41 -10.18 1.66
N PRO A 54 -6.82 -9.02 1.30
CA PRO A 54 -5.86 -8.33 2.15
C PRO A 54 -6.58 -7.66 3.34
N ALA A 55 -6.00 -7.83 4.53
CA ALA A 55 -6.47 -7.19 5.75
C ALA A 55 -5.27 -6.67 6.56
N GLU A 56 -5.50 -5.66 7.38
CA GLU A 56 -4.50 -5.08 8.26
C GLU A 56 -4.74 -5.51 9.71
N VAL A 57 -3.65 -5.78 10.43
CA VAL A 57 -3.69 -5.99 11.88
C VAL A 57 -3.84 -4.63 12.56
N VAL A 58 -5.01 -4.36 13.12
CA VAL A 58 -5.34 -3.08 13.75
C VAL A 58 -5.21 -3.12 15.27
N GLY A 59 -5.14 -4.32 15.87
CA GLY A 59 -5.02 -4.45 17.31
C GLY A 59 -4.93 -5.89 17.79
N PHE A 60 -4.94 -6.05 19.12
CA PHE A 60 -4.93 -7.33 19.79
C PHE A 60 -6.01 -7.37 20.88
N LYS A 61 -6.58 -8.55 21.11
CA LYS A 61 -7.54 -8.82 22.18
C LYS A 61 -7.21 -10.17 22.80
N GLY A 62 -6.48 -10.16 23.92
CA GLY A 62 -5.88 -11.38 24.47
C GLY A 62 -4.91 -12.00 23.48
N ASP A 63 -5.08 -13.27 23.17
CA ASP A 63 -4.25 -14.01 22.20
C ASP A 63 -4.73 -13.86 20.75
N ARG A 64 -5.75 -13.04 20.49
CA ARG A 64 -6.33 -12.84 19.17
C ARG A 64 -5.84 -11.55 18.55
N ILE A 65 -5.64 -11.59 17.24
CA ILE A 65 -5.39 -10.42 16.41
C ILE A 65 -6.72 -9.85 15.92
N GLN A 66 -6.85 -8.53 15.94
CA GLN A 66 -7.97 -7.82 15.33
C GLN A 66 -7.56 -7.36 13.93
N LEU A 67 -8.39 -7.71 12.95
CA LEU A 67 -8.16 -7.46 11.54
C LEU A 67 -9.23 -6.55 10.97
N MET A 68 -8.82 -5.71 10.01
CA MET A 68 -9.72 -4.90 9.19
C MET A 68 -9.36 -5.08 7.73
N THR A 69 -10.34 -5.41 6.88
CA THR A 69 -10.12 -5.58 5.43
C THR A 69 -10.08 -4.25 4.70
N TYR A 70 -9.37 -4.24 3.57
CA TYR A 70 -9.41 -3.15 2.60
C TYR A 70 -10.48 -3.33 1.53
N GLU A 71 -11.07 -4.53 1.45
CA GLU A 71 -12.07 -4.93 0.46
C GLU A 71 -13.32 -5.47 1.14
N ASP A 72 -14.33 -5.77 0.31
CA ASP A 72 -15.55 -6.42 0.76
C ASP A 72 -15.25 -7.79 1.40
N MET A 73 -15.89 -8.05 2.53
CA MET A 73 -15.74 -9.27 3.31
C MET A 73 -16.62 -10.43 2.82
N GLY A 74 -17.34 -10.26 1.72
CA GLY A 74 -18.21 -11.31 1.18
C GLY A 74 -17.49 -12.64 1.04
N GLY A 75 -18.08 -13.70 1.59
CA GLY A 75 -17.56 -15.07 1.56
C GLY A 75 -16.44 -15.38 2.57
N ILE A 76 -16.12 -14.48 3.51
CA ILE A 76 -15.30 -14.80 4.67
C ILE A 76 -16.16 -15.50 5.71
N THR A 77 -15.73 -16.68 6.14
CA THR A 77 -16.42 -17.48 7.15
C THR A 77 -15.56 -17.67 8.39
N SER A 78 -16.21 -18.04 9.50
CA SER A 78 -15.47 -18.55 10.65
C SER A 78 -14.69 -19.79 10.25
N GLY A 79 -13.40 -19.83 10.58
CA GLY A 79 -12.48 -20.88 10.14
C GLY A 79 -11.64 -20.55 8.92
N SER A 80 -11.96 -19.48 8.16
CA SER A 80 -11.12 -19.01 7.05
C SER A 80 -9.67 -18.83 7.49
N PHE A 81 -8.71 -19.27 6.67
CA PHE A 81 -7.30 -19.20 7.01
C PHE A 81 -6.73 -17.80 6.85
N VAL A 82 -5.84 -17.43 7.75
CA VAL A 82 -5.14 -16.15 7.77
C VAL A 82 -3.64 -16.38 7.76
N ARG A 83 -2.95 -15.78 6.81
CA ARG A 83 -1.48 -15.83 6.69
C ARG A 83 -0.88 -14.44 6.78
N ASN A 84 0.03 -14.22 7.74
CA ASN A 84 0.78 -12.97 7.82
C ASN A 84 1.80 -12.87 6.66
N THR A 85 1.81 -11.72 5.97
CA THR A 85 2.78 -11.44 4.91
C THR A 85 4.11 -10.90 5.46
N LYS A 86 4.16 -10.54 6.76
CA LYS A 86 5.30 -9.89 7.44
C LYS A 86 5.69 -8.53 6.84
N HIS A 87 4.78 -7.93 6.12
CA HIS A 87 4.95 -6.61 5.53
C HIS A 87 3.81 -5.69 5.97
N LYS A 88 4.14 -4.43 6.18
CA LYS A 88 3.14 -3.36 6.26
C LYS A 88 2.63 -3.02 4.87
N LEU A 89 1.55 -2.25 4.79
CA LEU A 89 1.04 -1.77 3.50
C LEU A 89 2.15 -1.03 2.75
N ARG A 90 2.41 -1.48 1.53
CA ARG A 90 3.44 -0.92 0.65
C ARG A 90 2.90 -0.76 -0.76
N VAL A 91 3.33 0.29 -1.41
CA VAL A 91 2.94 0.60 -2.78
C VAL A 91 4.13 0.48 -3.73
N PRO A 92 3.91 0.04 -4.96
CA PRO A 92 4.96 0.02 -5.98
C PRO A 92 5.39 1.45 -6.31
N VAL A 93 6.68 1.66 -6.59
CA VAL A 93 7.23 2.95 -6.98
C VAL A 93 8.21 2.79 -8.13
N GLY A 94 8.10 3.67 -9.11
CA GLY A 94 8.98 3.69 -10.28
C GLY A 94 8.41 4.45 -11.47
N ASP A 95 9.22 4.64 -12.49
CA ASP A 95 8.83 5.36 -13.70
C ASP A 95 7.73 4.67 -14.50
N PHE A 96 7.56 3.35 -14.32
CA PHE A 96 6.47 2.57 -14.93
C PHE A 96 5.07 3.02 -14.49
N LEU A 97 4.97 3.78 -13.40
CA LEU A 97 3.69 4.34 -12.94
C LEU A 97 3.27 5.61 -13.71
N LYS A 98 4.17 6.20 -14.50
CA LYS A 98 3.82 7.38 -15.30
C LYS A 98 2.74 7.04 -16.33
N GLY A 99 1.63 7.78 -16.30
CA GLY A 99 0.47 7.53 -17.17
C GLY A 99 -0.34 6.29 -16.81
N ARG A 100 -0.17 5.74 -15.61
CA ARG A 100 -0.95 4.63 -15.06
C ARG A 100 -1.89 5.12 -13.95
N ILE A 101 -3.00 4.41 -13.77
CA ILE A 101 -3.93 4.60 -12.66
C ILE A 101 -3.89 3.34 -11.81
N ILE A 102 -3.65 3.52 -10.51
CA ILE A 102 -3.61 2.42 -9.54
C ILE A 102 -4.59 2.68 -8.40
N ASN A 103 -5.07 1.60 -7.78
CA ASN A 103 -5.87 1.69 -6.55
C ASN A 103 -4.98 1.92 -5.31
N ALA A 104 -5.59 2.03 -4.13
CA ALA A 104 -4.88 2.25 -2.87
C ALA A 104 -3.96 1.09 -2.46
N LEU A 105 -4.15 -0.10 -3.02
CA LEU A 105 -3.30 -1.27 -2.81
C LEU A 105 -2.13 -1.36 -3.81
N GLY A 106 -2.06 -0.41 -4.75
CA GLY A 106 -1.02 -0.38 -5.79
C GLY A 106 -1.30 -1.26 -7.00
N GLU A 107 -2.53 -1.70 -7.20
CA GLU A 107 -2.94 -2.50 -8.35
C GLU A 107 -3.43 -1.62 -9.49
N PRO A 108 -3.11 -1.95 -10.76
CA PRO A 108 -3.58 -1.17 -11.90
C PRO A 108 -5.10 -1.31 -12.10
N ILE A 109 -5.77 -0.17 -12.33
CA ILE A 109 -7.21 -0.07 -12.61
C ILE A 109 -7.50 0.67 -13.93
N ASP A 110 -6.50 0.79 -14.79
CA ASP A 110 -6.54 1.57 -16.04
C ASP A 110 -6.65 0.71 -17.30
N ASP A 111 -7.01 -0.56 -17.18
CA ASP A 111 -7.14 -1.55 -18.27
C ASP A 111 -5.89 -1.72 -19.16
N LYS A 112 -4.75 -1.15 -18.74
CA LYS A 112 -3.49 -1.25 -19.49
C LYS A 112 -2.64 -2.49 -19.10
N GLY A 113 -3.24 -3.44 -18.40
CA GLY A 113 -2.59 -4.66 -17.95
C GLY A 113 -1.70 -4.49 -16.71
N LYS A 114 -1.16 -5.62 -16.25
CA LYS A 114 -0.27 -5.65 -15.08
C LYS A 114 1.09 -5.05 -15.42
N PHE A 115 1.77 -4.51 -14.41
CA PHE A 115 3.15 -4.07 -14.49
C PHE A 115 4.02 -4.85 -13.49
N GLU A 116 5.30 -4.93 -13.75
CA GLU A 116 6.27 -5.49 -12.83
C GLU A 116 6.90 -4.37 -12.00
N ALA A 117 6.80 -4.48 -10.68
CA ALA A 117 7.39 -3.53 -9.75
C ALA A 117 8.60 -4.14 -9.06
N PHE A 118 9.74 -3.48 -9.15
CA PHE A 118 10.99 -3.91 -8.52
C PHE A 118 11.27 -3.20 -7.19
N LYS A 119 10.55 -2.12 -6.92
CA LYS A 119 10.71 -1.31 -5.71
C LYS A 119 9.36 -0.98 -5.09
N TYR A 120 9.30 -1.10 -3.76
CA TYR A 120 8.10 -0.79 -2.98
C TYR A 120 8.46 0.15 -1.85
N TYR A 121 7.57 1.08 -1.53
CA TYR A 121 7.64 1.93 -0.35
C TYR A 121 6.50 1.61 0.59
N THR A 122 6.81 1.58 1.90
CA THR A 122 5.79 1.46 2.94
C THR A 122 5.00 2.75 3.02
N VAL A 123 3.68 2.67 3.05
CA VAL A 123 2.79 3.85 3.08
C VAL A 123 3.01 4.67 4.35
N ASN A 124 3.16 4.00 5.50
CA ASN A 124 3.48 4.63 6.79
C ASN A 124 5.00 4.74 6.95
N SER A 125 5.67 5.53 6.10
CA SER A 125 7.09 5.82 6.27
C SER A 125 7.31 6.90 7.32
N ASN A 126 8.47 6.84 7.99
CA ASN A 126 8.87 7.85 8.98
C ASN A 126 8.86 9.26 8.36
N TYR A 127 8.40 10.23 9.13
CA TYR A 127 8.46 11.64 8.73
C TYR A 127 9.89 12.04 8.38
N THR A 128 10.07 12.63 7.21
CA THR A 128 11.34 13.24 6.85
C THR A 128 11.60 14.41 7.79
N ASN A 129 12.72 14.39 8.50
CA ASN A 129 13.13 15.51 9.35
C ASN A 129 13.18 16.80 8.52
N PRO A 130 12.47 17.87 8.91
CA PRO A 130 12.48 19.13 8.17
C PRO A 130 13.88 19.70 7.93
N LEU A 131 14.81 19.47 8.86
CA LEU A 131 16.19 19.94 8.76
C LEU A 131 17.02 19.20 7.70
N THR A 132 16.60 18.00 7.30
CA THR A 132 17.29 17.22 6.24
C THR A 132 16.71 17.46 4.86
N ARG A 133 15.67 18.29 4.73
CA ARG A 133 15.09 18.60 3.42
C ARG A 133 16.03 19.53 2.65
N PRO A 134 16.41 19.17 1.42
CA PRO A 134 17.20 20.06 0.59
C PRO A 134 16.39 21.33 0.26
N PRO A 135 17.03 22.51 0.20
CA PRO A 135 16.39 23.71 -0.27
C PRO A 135 15.97 23.59 -1.73
N ILE A 136 14.85 24.21 -2.10
CA ILE A 136 14.36 24.25 -3.48
C ILE A 136 15.28 25.17 -4.29
N ARG A 137 15.93 24.62 -5.35
CA ARG A 137 16.89 25.34 -6.18
C ARG A 137 16.60 25.25 -7.67
N GLU A 138 15.82 24.26 -8.09
CA GLU A 138 15.50 23.99 -9.49
C GLU A 138 14.07 24.45 -9.79
N ARG A 139 13.89 25.09 -10.95
CA ARG A 139 12.59 25.44 -11.48
C ARG A 139 11.91 24.19 -12.05
N LEU A 140 10.60 24.06 -11.84
CA LEU A 140 9.76 23.07 -12.47
C LEU A 140 8.92 23.74 -13.57
N GLU A 141 8.99 23.21 -14.79
CA GLU A 141 8.24 23.69 -15.94
C GLU A 141 6.98 22.83 -16.15
N PHE A 142 5.84 23.49 -16.30
CA PHE A 142 4.54 22.86 -16.50
C PHE A 142 4.06 22.92 -17.96
N GLY A 143 4.73 23.68 -18.81
CA GLY A 143 4.32 23.91 -20.19
C GLY A 143 3.15 24.89 -20.33
N ILE A 144 2.74 25.54 -19.24
CA ILE A 144 1.66 26.53 -19.21
C ILE A 144 2.29 27.91 -19.07
N LYS A 145 2.19 28.72 -20.13
CA LYS A 145 2.84 30.03 -20.20
C LYS A 145 2.56 30.95 -19.02
N ALA A 146 1.31 30.95 -18.52
CA ALA A 146 0.92 31.77 -17.39
C ALA A 146 1.58 31.31 -16.08
N ILE A 147 1.80 30.02 -15.89
CA ILE A 147 2.49 29.47 -14.72
C ILE A 147 3.99 29.68 -14.88
N ASP A 148 4.55 29.21 -15.98
CA ASP A 148 5.99 29.22 -16.18
C ASP A 148 6.58 30.63 -16.30
N GLY A 149 5.78 31.60 -16.81
CA GLY A 149 6.22 32.97 -17.00
C GLY A 149 5.94 33.91 -15.83
N LEU A 150 4.85 33.68 -15.09
CA LEU A 150 4.39 34.64 -14.06
C LEU A 150 4.44 34.07 -12.64
N ASN A 151 4.36 32.75 -12.47
CA ASN A 151 4.33 32.07 -11.18
C ASN A 151 5.41 30.99 -11.15
N THR A 152 6.66 31.36 -11.05
CA THR A 152 7.76 30.40 -11.01
C THR A 152 7.59 29.40 -9.86
N ILE A 153 7.52 28.11 -10.19
CA ILE A 153 7.34 27.03 -9.23
C ILE A 153 8.63 26.20 -9.18
N GLY A 154 9.08 25.90 -7.96
CA GLY A 154 10.27 25.11 -7.72
C GLY A 154 9.97 23.62 -7.59
N LYS A 155 10.90 22.78 -8.02
CA LYS A 155 10.83 21.34 -7.90
C LYS A 155 10.83 20.94 -6.42
N GLY A 156 9.72 20.30 -5.97
CA GLY A 156 9.49 19.96 -4.56
C GLY A 156 8.73 21.02 -3.75
N GLN A 157 8.32 22.13 -4.39
CA GLN A 157 7.49 23.15 -3.77
C GLN A 157 6.05 22.64 -3.57
N ARG A 158 5.43 23.04 -2.47
CA ARG A 158 3.99 22.83 -2.24
C ARG A 158 3.24 23.99 -2.86
N ILE A 159 2.30 23.68 -3.75
CA ILE A 159 1.42 24.65 -4.41
C ILE A 159 -0.02 24.28 -4.15
N GLY A 160 -0.89 25.30 -4.10
CA GLY A 160 -2.33 25.14 -3.98
C GLY A 160 -3.02 25.73 -5.21
N ILE A 161 -3.99 24.99 -5.76
CA ILE A 161 -4.87 25.47 -6.84
C ILE A 161 -6.25 25.71 -6.22
N PHE A 162 -6.60 26.98 -6.04
CA PHE A 162 -7.86 27.40 -5.44
C PHE A 162 -8.78 27.96 -6.54
N ALA A 163 -9.95 27.37 -6.70
CA ALA A 163 -10.89 27.76 -7.73
C ALA A 163 -12.31 27.36 -7.34
N GLY A 164 -13.29 28.08 -7.85
CA GLY A 164 -14.71 27.72 -7.76
C GLY A 164 -15.02 26.40 -8.50
N SER A 165 -16.28 25.98 -8.43
CA SER A 165 -16.75 24.81 -9.19
C SER A 165 -16.79 25.15 -10.69
N GLY A 166 -16.38 24.19 -11.54
CA GLY A 166 -16.51 24.29 -13.01
C GLY A 166 -15.53 25.20 -13.74
N VAL A 167 -14.53 25.79 -13.07
CA VAL A 167 -13.57 26.73 -13.69
C VAL A 167 -12.30 26.07 -14.26
N GLY A 168 -12.30 24.77 -14.45
CA GLY A 168 -11.19 24.07 -15.10
C GLY A 168 -10.02 23.65 -14.19
N LYS A 169 -10.22 23.60 -12.86
CA LYS A 169 -9.19 23.15 -11.92
C LYS A 169 -8.63 21.77 -12.24
N SER A 170 -9.51 20.80 -12.50
CA SER A 170 -9.11 19.43 -12.85
C SER A 170 -8.49 19.33 -14.26
N THR A 171 -8.83 20.25 -15.15
CA THR A 171 -8.23 20.32 -16.49
C THR A 171 -6.80 20.86 -16.43
N LEU A 172 -6.51 21.71 -15.44
CA LEU A 172 -5.17 22.23 -15.21
C LEU A 172 -4.23 21.15 -14.63
N MET A 173 -4.75 20.21 -13.84
CA MET A 173 -4.00 19.12 -13.21
C MET A 173 -3.76 17.97 -14.17
#